data_c42024343bbc70780aa6528e05002f72
#
_entry.id   c42024343bbc70780aa6528e05002f72
#
_cell.length_a   1.000
_cell.length_b   1.000
_cell.length_c   1.000
_cell.angle_alpha   90.00
_cell.angle_beta   90.00
_cell.angle_gamma   90.00
#
_symmetry.space_group_name_H-M   'P 1'
#
loop_
_entity.id
_entity.type
_entity.pdbx_description
1 polymer ?
#
loop_
_entity_poly.entity_id
_entity_poly.type
_entity_poly.pdbx_seq_one_letter_code
_entity_poly.pdbx_strand_id
1 'polypeptide(L)'
;RNVEEMRYECGRLMAQRDDIKDIDLVAGVPDSGIAHAIGYSNESHIQYGRPFIKYTPTWPRSFMPQIQADRNLIAKMKLIPIASLIKGKSLLLIDDSIVRGTQLRDTTEYLYNSGARAVHIRPACPPIMYGCPYLNFSRSTSDMDLITRRVIRKREGENDINMLETYSDPDTPEYNAMVEEIRKELNFTSLRFNRLDDMLQAIGLDSDKTVSYTHLRAHETLANL
;
A
#
# COMPACT_ATOMS: atom_id res chain seq x y z
N ARG A 1 -12.31 15.33 12.01
CA ARG A 1 -10.93 14.98 12.39
C ARG A 1 -9.99 15.33 11.25
N ASN A 2 -8.77 15.73 11.54
CA ASN A 2 -7.76 16.02 10.53
C ASN A 2 -7.25 14.72 9.90
N VAL A 3 -7.05 14.71 8.56
CA VAL A 3 -6.59 13.51 7.84
C VAL A 3 -5.19 13.08 8.29
N GLU A 4 -4.32 14.04 8.60
CA GLU A 4 -2.95 13.76 9.07
C GLU A 4 -2.97 13.05 10.43
N GLU A 5 -3.79 13.54 11.37
CA GLU A 5 -3.98 12.90 12.68
C GLU A 5 -4.54 11.47 12.54
N MET A 6 -5.50 11.28 11.62
CA MET A 6 -6.04 9.96 11.32
C MET A 6 -4.97 9.00 10.80
N ARG A 7 -4.09 9.47 9.93
CA ARG A 7 -2.98 8.67 9.41
C ARG A 7 -1.99 8.28 10.51
N TYR A 8 -1.64 9.19 11.43
CA TYR A 8 -0.82 8.85 12.59
C TYR A 8 -1.47 7.77 13.44
N GLU A 9 -2.76 7.92 13.75
CA GLU A 9 -3.50 6.95 14.55
C GLU A 9 -3.60 5.59 13.86
N CYS A 10 -3.84 5.58 12.55
CA CYS A 10 -3.84 4.37 11.75
C CYS A 10 -2.50 3.64 11.83
N GLY A 11 -1.38 4.36 11.65
CA GLY A 11 -0.04 3.79 11.78
C GLY A 11 0.24 3.23 13.18
N ARG A 12 -0.24 3.92 14.23
CA ARG A 12 -0.14 3.44 15.62
C ARG A 12 -0.86 2.11 15.83
N LEU A 13 -2.10 2.00 15.36
CA LEU A 13 -2.91 0.77 15.48
C LEU A 13 -2.27 -0.38 14.69
N MET A 14 -1.73 -0.11 13.51
CA MET A 14 -0.99 -1.10 12.73
C MET A 14 0.20 -1.66 13.51
N ALA A 15 0.98 -0.79 14.17
CA ALA A 15 2.13 -1.21 14.95
C ALA A 15 1.75 -2.08 16.15
N GLN A 16 0.63 -1.78 16.82
CA GLN A 16 0.13 -2.58 17.95
C GLN A 16 -0.24 -4.01 17.58
N ARG A 17 -0.62 -4.26 16.32
CA ARG A 17 -0.96 -5.58 15.81
C ARG A 17 0.19 -6.30 15.12
N ASP A 18 1.30 -5.60 14.87
CA ASP A 18 2.43 -6.18 14.15
C ASP A 18 3.43 -6.77 15.13
N ASP A 19 3.74 -8.04 14.92
CA ASP A 19 4.71 -8.80 15.71
C ASP A 19 6.07 -8.94 15.00
N ILE A 20 6.28 -8.14 13.94
CA ILE A 20 7.49 -8.18 13.12
C ILE A 20 8.73 -7.80 13.93
N LYS A 21 9.82 -8.54 13.68
CA LYS A 21 11.12 -8.34 14.33
C LYS A 21 12.21 -8.08 13.30
N ASP A 22 13.38 -7.68 13.79
CA ASP A 22 14.58 -7.47 12.97
C ASP A 22 14.42 -6.41 11.88
N ILE A 23 13.65 -5.36 12.17
CA ILE A 23 13.51 -4.17 11.32
C ILE A 23 14.50 -3.10 11.76
N ASP A 24 15.32 -2.64 10.81
CA ASP A 24 16.28 -1.56 11.05
C ASP A 24 15.67 -0.17 10.88
N LEU A 25 14.65 -0.03 10.01
CA LEU A 25 14.10 1.27 9.65
C LEU A 25 12.65 1.17 9.21
N VAL A 26 11.79 2.03 9.75
CA VAL A 26 10.43 2.29 9.27
C VAL A 26 10.44 3.49 8.32
N ALA A 27 9.77 3.40 7.19
CA ALA A 27 9.67 4.46 6.21
C ALA A 27 8.28 4.52 5.55
N GLY A 28 7.85 5.72 5.19
CA GLY A 28 6.64 5.91 4.38
C GLY A 28 6.96 6.04 2.90
N VAL A 29 6.14 5.43 2.06
CA VAL A 29 6.16 5.72 0.61
C VAL A 29 5.63 7.15 0.42
N PRO A 30 6.41 8.06 -0.18
CA PRO A 30 6.00 9.45 -0.32
C PRO A 30 4.84 9.64 -1.32
N ASP A 31 3.90 10.52 -1.03
CA ASP A 31 3.79 11.34 0.18
C ASP A 31 2.78 10.72 1.17
N SER A 32 1.85 9.89 0.69
CA SER A 32 0.68 9.36 1.42
C SER A 32 1.03 8.44 2.59
N GLY A 33 2.09 7.64 2.46
CA GLY A 33 2.55 6.73 3.51
C GLY A 33 3.32 7.38 4.67
N ILE A 34 3.74 8.64 4.54
CA ILE A 34 4.65 9.27 5.51
C ILE A 34 4.03 9.37 6.90
N ALA A 35 2.84 9.91 7.01
CA ALA A 35 2.17 10.09 8.31
C ALA A 35 1.87 8.75 8.99
N HIS A 36 1.42 7.76 8.23
CA HIS A 36 1.23 6.40 8.73
C HIS A 36 2.53 5.81 9.29
N ALA A 37 3.64 5.99 8.56
CA ALA A 37 4.96 5.48 8.99
C ALA A 37 5.47 6.16 10.26
N ILE A 38 5.22 7.46 10.42
CA ILE A 38 5.58 8.18 11.67
C ILE A 38 4.76 7.64 12.84
N GLY A 39 3.44 7.45 12.67
CA GLY A 39 2.59 6.86 13.70
C GLY A 39 3.03 5.45 14.10
N TYR A 40 3.36 4.63 13.10
CA TYR A 40 3.90 3.29 13.32
C TYR A 40 5.23 3.30 14.05
N SER A 41 6.18 4.14 13.64
CA SER A 41 7.49 4.28 14.27
C SER A 41 7.40 4.72 15.73
N ASN A 42 6.54 5.69 16.01
CA ASN A 42 6.32 6.18 17.38
C ASN A 42 5.82 5.09 18.33
N GLU A 43 4.92 4.22 17.86
CA GLU A 43 4.36 3.14 18.67
C GLU A 43 5.31 1.95 18.79
N SER A 44 5.92 1.54 17.67
CA SER A 44 6.83 0.38 17.64
C SER A 44 8.20 0.67 18.22
N HIS A 45 8.55 1.94 18.42
CA HIS A 45 9.90 2.41 18.80
C HIS A 45 11.01 2.02 17.80
N ILE A 46 10.66 1.63 16.58
CA ILE A 46 11.61 1.39 15.49
C ILE A 46 11.89 2.74 14.81
N GLN A 47 13.17 3.04 14.57
CA GLN A 47 13.59 4.31 14.00
C GLN A 47 12.88 4.62 12.69
N TYR A 48 12.29 5.84 12.57
CA TYR A 48 11.80 6.36 11.29
C TYR A 48 12.95 6.90 10.46
N GLY A 49 12.92 6.67 9.16
CA GLY A 49 13.87 7.24 8.21
C GLY A 49 13.27 7.42 6.83
N ARG A 50 14.03 8.10 5.97
CA ARG A 50 13.64 8.33 4.57
C ARG A 50 14.68 7.70 3.64
N PRO A 51 14.60 6.38 3.38
CA PRO A 51 15.56 5.68 2.53
C PRO A 51 15.48 6.13 1.06
N PHE A 52 14.41 6.83 0.70
CA PHE A 52 14.25 7.50 -0.58
C PHE A 52 13.53 8.84 -0.42
N ILE A 53 13.81 9.76 -1.31
CA ILE A 53 13.19 11.07 -1.37
C ILE A 53 12.45 11.19 -2.70
N LYS A 54 11.22 11.67 -2.66
CA LYS A 54 10.50 12.02 -3.89
C LYS A 54 11.14 13.25 -4.52
N TYR A 55 11.64 13.08 -5.73
CA TYR A 55 12.11 14.21 -6.51
C TYR A 55 10.96 14.83 -7.26
N THR A 56 10.59 16.05 -6.87
CA THR A 56 9.64 16.86 -7.62
C THR A 56 10.42 17.99 -8.29
N PRO A 57 10.81 17.86 -9.56
CA PRO A 57 11.47 18.96 -10.25
C PRO A 57 10.52 20.14 -10.33
N THR A 58 10.94 21.27 -9.80
CA THR A 58 10.23 22.56 -9.91
C THR A 58 10.49 23.23 -11.27
N TRP A 59 10.85 22.45 -12.27
CA TRP A 59 11.14 22.96 -13.59
C TRP A 59 9.83 23.38 -14.28
N PRO A 60 9.78 24.61 -14.87
CA PRO A 60 8.69 25.01 -15.74
C PRO A 60 8.50 23.98 -16.85
N ARG A 61 7.27 23.81 -17.33
CA ARG A 61 6.94 22.88 -18.44
C ARG A 61 7.80 23.08 -19.70
N SER A 62 8.36 24.28 -19.88
CA SER A 62 9.28 24.64 -20.98
C SER A 62 10.62 23.89 -20.94
N PHE A 63 11.00 23.29 -19.82
CA PHE A 63 12.25 22.53 -19.67
C PHE A 63 12.05 21.01 -19.70
N MET A 64 10.90 20.51 -20.10
CA MET A 64 10.73 19.07 -20.30
C MET A 64 11.64 18.61 -21.44
N PRO A 65 12.55 17.65 -21.21
CA PRO A 65 13.43 17.13 -22.25
C PRO A 65 12.63 16.60 -23.44
N GLN A 66 13.05 16.93 -24.64
CA GLN A 66 12.41 16.45 -25.87
C GLN A 66 12.78 14.99 -26.18
N ILE A 67 13.86 14.49 -25.61
CA ILE A 67 14.37 13.15 -25.85
C ILE A 67 13.65 12.14 -24.94
N GLN A 68 13.14 11.06 -25.54
CA GLN A 68 12.36 10.03 -24.81
C GLN A 68 13.19 9.32 -23.72
N ALA A 69 14.51 9.15 -23.93
CA ALA A 69 15.41 8.57 -22.94
C ALA A 69 15.48 9.41 -21.66
N ASP A 70 15.54 10.74 -21.81
CA ASP A 70 15.58 11.66 -20.66
C ASP A 70 14.24 11.70 -19.92
N ARG A 71 13.10 11.59 -20.63
CA ARG A 71 11.78 11.45 -20.00
C ARG A 71 11.66 10.18 -19.18
N ASN A 72 12.18 9.06 -19.69
CA ASN A 72 12.21 7.77 -18.98
C ASN A 72 13.12 7.83 -17.76
N LEU A 73 14.26 8.52 -17.86
CA LEU A 73 15.16 8.75 -16.74
C LEU A 73 14.47 9.60 -15.65
N ILE A 74 13.84 10.71 -16.02
CA ILE A 74 13.10 11.59 -15.08
C ILE A 74 11.91 10.85 -14.46
N ALA A 75 11.20 10.01 -15.22
CA ALA A 75 10.12 9.18 -14.70
C ALA A 75 10.61 8.13 -13.69
N LYS A 76 11.82 7.57 -13.89
CA LYS A 76 12.50 6.67 -12.95
C LYS A 76 13.06 7.41 -11.73
N MET A 77 13.38 8.68 -11.86
CA MET A 77 13.91 9.54 -10.76
C MET A 77 12.83 10.04 -9.79
N LYS A 78 11.61 9.52 -9.84
CA LYS A 78 10.54 9.91 -8.88
C LYS A 78 10.94 9.64 -7.43
N LEU A 79 11.78 8.63 -7.22
CA LEU A 79 12.32 8.30 -5.90
C LEU A 79 13.83 8.22 -5.98
N ILE A 80 14.53 9.11 -5.26
CA ILE A 80 15.97 9.12 -5.14
C ILE A 80 16.37 8.34 -3.88
N PRO A 81 17.16 7.26 -3.98
CA PRO A 81 17.57 6.47 -2.82
C PRO A 81 18.68 7.16 -2.05
N ILE A 82 18.70 6.90 -0.77
CA ILE A 82 19.80 7.25 0.13
C ILE A 82 20.52 5.94 0.51
N ALA A 83 21.59 5.63 -0.20
CA ALA A 83 22.29 4.34 -0.10
C ALA A 83 22.69 3.98 1.35
N SER A 84 23.10 4.95 2.16
CA SER A 84 23.47 4.72 3.57
C SER A 84 22.30 4.27 4.44
N LEU A 85 21.06 4.60 4.06
CA LEU A 85 19.86 4.21 4.77
C LEU A 85 19.26 2.89 4.23
N ILE A 86 19.80 2.34 3.13
CA ILE A 86 19.27 1.15 2.46
C ILE A 86 20.22 -0.03 2.61
N LYS A 87 21.52 0.17 2.36
CA LYS A 87 22.49 -0.92 2.25
C LYS A 87 22.58 -1.76 3.54
N GLY A 88 22.32 -3.06 3.41
CA GLY A 88 22.32 -4.04 4.49
C GLY A 88 21.16 -3.93 5.48
N LYS A 89 20.21 -3.04 5.22
CA LYS A 89 19.08 -2.77 6.13
C LYS A 89 17.84 -3.62 5.79
N SER A 90 17.11 -3.98 6.83
CA SER A 90 15.75 -4.49 6.77
C SER A 90 14.78 -3.33 6.90
N LEU A 91 14.04 -3.04 5.84
CA LEU A 91 13.19 -1.87 5.71
C LEU A 91 11.72 -2.28 5.85
N LEU A 92 10.98 -1.58 6.69
CA LEU A 92 9.52 -1.67 6.75
C LEU A 92 8.93 -0.44 6.08
N LEU A 93 8.28 -0.64 4.94
CA LEU A 93 7.65 0.43 4.18
C LEU A 93 6.14 0.45 4.44
N ILE A 94 5.62 1.62 4.69
CA ILE A 94 4.19 1.86 4.85
C ILE A 94 3.70 2.70 3.67
N ASP A 95 2.66 2.23 3.02
CA ASP A 95 1.95 2.95 1.95
C ASP A 95 0.47 3.06 2.31
N ASP A 96 -0.27 3.93 1.63
CA ASP A 96 -1.71 4.05 1.87
C ASP A 96 -2.48 2.83 1.36
N SER A 97 -2.14 2.32 0.17
CA SER A 97 -2.87 1.22 -0.46
C SER A 97 -2.05 0.47 -1.52
N ILE A 98 -2.46 -0.75 -1.85
CA ILE A 98 -1.99 -1.47 -3.03
C ILE A 98 -3.15 -1.63 -4.00
N VAL A 99 -3.09 -0.93 -5.14
CA VAL A 99 -4.09 -1.04 -6.21
C VAL A 99 -3.63 -2.06 -7.26
N ARG A 100 -2.68 -1.68 -8.11
CA ARG A 100 -2.12 -2.53 -9.18
C ARG A 100 -0.85 -3.26 -8.78
N GLY A 101 -0.14 -2.73 -7.80
CA GLY A 101 1.12 -3.26 -7.28
C GLY A 101 2.37 -2.92 -8.10
N THR A 102 2.24 -2.43 -9.33
CA THR A 102 3.39 -2.19 -10.24
C THR A 102 4.40 -1.20 -9.66
N GLN A 103 3.94 -0.08 -9.11
CA GLN A 103 4.82 0.95 -8.53
C GLN A 103 5.59 0.42 -7.31
N LEU A 104 4.92 -0.35 -6.44
CA LEU A 104 5.56 -0.94 -5.25
C LEU A 104 6.55 -2.03 -5.64
N ARG A 105 6.26 -2.85 -6.66
CA ARG A 105 7.22 -3.83 -7.19
C ARG A 105 8.48 -3.13 -7.69
N ASP A 106 8.34 -2.11 -8.53
CA ASP A 106 9.48 -1.39 -9.08
C ASP A 106 10.30 -0.71 -7.95
N THR A 107 9.63 -0.16 -6.93
CA THR A 107 10.28 0.41 -5.73
C THR A 107 11.04 -0.67 -4.96
N THR A 108 10.46 -1.84 -4.78
CA THR A 108 11.07 -2.97 -4.06
C THR A 108 12.30 -3.50 -4.78
N GLU A 109 12.20 -3.73 -6.09
CA GLU A 109 13.34 -4.15 -6.91
C GLU A 109 14.47 -3.13 -6.82
N TYR A 110 14.14 -1.85 -6.85
CA TYR A 110 15.11 -0.79 -6.73
C TYR A 110 15.82 -0.79 -5.35
N LEU A 111 15.09 -1.03 -4.26
CA LEU A 111 15.65 -1.14 -2.92
C LEU A 111 16.61 -2.34 -2.79
N TYR A 112 16.23 -3.50 -3.34
CA TYR A 112 17.13 -4.67 -3.36
C TYR A 112 18.38 -4.40 -4.19
N ASN A 113 18.23 -3.78 -5.35
CA ASN A 113 19.37 -3.37 -6.20
C ASN A 113 20.28 -2.33 -5.51
N SER A 114 19.73 -1.56 -4.58
CA SER A 114 20.47 -0.62 -3.72
C SER A 114 21.08 -1.27 -2.48
N GLY A 115 20.92 -2.59 -2.33
CA GLY A 115 21.52 -3.40 -1.29
C GLY A 115 20.68 -3.57 -0.02
N ALA A 116 19.38 -3.37 -0.07
CA ALA A 116 18.48 -3.72 1.03
C ALA A 116 18.58 -5.21 1.36
N ARG A 117 18.61 -5.57 2.64
CA ARG A 117 18.61 -6.95 3.11
C ARG A 117 17.20 -7.56 3.05
N ALA A 118 16.22 -6.80 3.40
CA ALA A 118 14.82 -7.19 3.40
C ALA A 118 13.91 -5.97 3.16
N VAL A 119 12.74 -6.20 2.51
CA VAL A 119 11.72 -5.19 2.29
C VAL A 119 10.37 -5.73 2.71
N HIS A 120 9.81 -5.15 3.76
CA HIS A 120 8.53 -5.50 4.34
C HIS A 120 7.52 -4.41 4.01
N ILE A 121 6.31 -4.77 3.62
CA ILE A 121 5.27 -3.81 3.23
C ILE A 121 4.07 -3.91 4.16
N ARG A 122 3.56 -2.74 4.56
CA ARG A 122 2.36 -2.57 5.39
C ARG A 122 1.44 -1.52 4.76
N PRO A 123 0.47 -1.93 3.92
CA PRO A 123 -0.56 -1.01 3.45
C PRO A 123 -1.46 -0.57 4.60
N ALA A 124 -1.74 0.74 4.67
CA ALA A 124 -2.55 1.32 5.74
C ALA A 124 -4.05 1.07 5.57
N CYS A 125 -4.47 0.57 4.41
CA CYS A 125 -5.84 0.12 4.18
C CYS A 125 -5.90 -1.40 4.00
N PRO A 126 -7.08 -2.03 4.17
CA PRO A 126 -7.34 -3.41 3.77
C PRO A 126 -7.14 -3.63 2.26
N PRO A 127 -7.09 -4.89 1.77
CA PRO A 127 -7.07 -5.18 0.34
C PRO A 127 -8.26 -4.55 -0.39
N ILE A 128 -8.01 -3.94 -1.55
CA ILE A 128 -9.06 -3.34 -2.37
C ILE A 128 -9.68 -4.43 -3.24
N MET A 129 -10.94 -4.78 -2.98
CA MET A 129 -11.68 -5.83 -3.69
C MET A 129 -12.50 -5.32 -4.85
N TYR A 130 -12.92 -4.04 -4.79
CA TYR A 130 -13.81 -3.41 -5.77
C TYR A 130 -13.29 -2.05 -6.23
N GLY A 131 -13.54 -1.70 -7.48
CA GLY A 131 -13.26 -0.36 -8.00
C GLY A 131 -14.19 0.69 -7.38
N CYS A 132 -13.64 1.84 -7.01
CA CYS A 132 -14.44 2.94 -6.48
C CYS A 132 -15.03 3.78 -7.62
N PRO A 133 -16.35 3.96 -7.73
CA PRO A 133 -16.95 4.78 -8.78
C PRO A 133 -16.65 6.28 -8.62
N TYR A 134 -16.26 6.71 -7.43
CA TYR A 134 -15.98 8.12 -7.11
C TYR A 134 -14.51 8.51 -7.23
N LEU A 135 -13.59 7.55 -7.11
CA LEU A 135 -12.15 7.82 -7.12
C LEU A 135 -11.50 7.35 -8.43
N ASN A 136 -10.94 8.30 -9.18
CA ASN A 136 -10.38 8.04 -10.50
C ASN A 136 -9.20 7.04 -10.51
N PHE A 137 -8.43 6.91 -9.43
CA PHE A 137 -7.29 6.00 -9.36
C PHE A 137 -7.70 4.53 -9.23
N SER A 138 -8.88 4.26 -8.69
CA SER A 138 -9.49 2.93 -8.65
C SER A 138 -10.54 2.72 -9.76
N ARG A 139 -10.78 3.75 -10.58
CA ARG A 139 -11.57 3.67 -11.81
C ARG A 139 -10.78 2.88 -12.84
N SER A 140 -10.73 1.58 -12.66
CA SER A 140 -10.21 0.71 -13.70
C SER A 140 -11.27 0.51 -14.76
N THR A 141 -10.85 0.40 -16.00
CA THR A 141 -11.71 -0.06 -17.11
C THR A 141 -12.10 -1.53 -16.92
N SER A 142 -11.44 -2.21 -15.97
CA SER A 142 -11.69 -3.60 -15.59
C SER A 142 -11.30 -3.82 -14.12
N ASP A 143 -12.10 -4.57 -13.37
CA ASP A 143 -11.76 -5.03 -12.01
C ASP A 143 -10.43 -5.81 -11.97
N MET A 144 -10.02 -6.38 -13.11
CA MET A 144 -8.74 -7.10 -13.27
C MET A 144 -7.51 -6.17 -13.19
N ASP A 145 -7.68 -4.85 -13.13
CA ASP A 145 -6.60 -3.93 -12.80
C ASP A 145 -6.20 -4.00 -11.32
N LEU A 146 -7.11 -4.45 -10.44
CA LEU A 146 -6.82 -4.67 -9.03
C LEU A 146 -5.99 -5.94 -8.85
N ILE A 147 -4.88 -5.85 -8.13
CA ILE A 147 -4.01 -7.00 -7.88
C ILE A 147 -4.75 -8.13 -7.15
N THR A 148 -5.59 -7.79 -6.19
CA THR A 148 -6.44 -8.71 -5.44
C THR A 148 -7.32 -9.53 -6.37
N ARG A 149 -8.04 -8.85 -7.31
CA ARG A 149 -8.92 -9.49 -8.26
C ARG A 149 -8.18 -10.41 -9.25
N ARG A 150 -6.99 -9.99 -9.69
CA ARG A 150 -6.13 -10.86 -10.54
C ARG A 150 -5.72 -12.13 -9.82
N VAL A 151 -5.31 -12.00 -8.56
CA VAL A 151 -4.89 -13.15 -7.75
C VAL A 151 -6.08 -14.08 -7.47
N ILE A 152 -7.23 -13.54 -7.07
CA ILE A 152 -8.43 -14.34 -6.82
C ILE A 152 -8.87 -15.05 -8.11
N ARG A 153 -8.93 -14.35 -9.24
CA ARG A 153 -9.28 -14.95 -10.53
C ARG A 153 -8.34 -16.08 -10.94
N LYS A 154 -7.05 -15.93 -10.70
CA LYS A 154 -6.04 -16.96 -10.97
C LYS A 154 -6.26 -18.21 -10.11
N ARG A 155 -6.74 -18.06 -8.89
CA ARG A 155 -6.98 -19.14 -7.94
C ARG A 155 -8.31 -19.85 -8.15
N GLU A 156 -9.38 -19.08 -8.35
CA GLU A 156 -10.77 -19.56 -8.35
C GLU A 156 -11.38 -19.72 -9.75
N GLY A 157 -10.69 -19.23 -10.78
CA GLY A 157 -11.21 -19.25 -12.14
C GLY A 157 -12.49 -18.45 -12.27
N GLU A 158 -13.56 -19.06 -12.81
CA GLU A 158 -14.85 -18.37 -13.03
C GLU A 158 -15.67 -18.17 -11.76
N ASN A 159 -15.27 -18.79 -10.65
CA ASN A 159 -15.96 -18.66 -9.36
C ASN A 159 -15.44 -17.47 -8.52
N ASP A 160 -14.54 -16.65 -9.06
CA ASP A 160 -13.86 -15.56 -8.35
C ASP A 160 -14.82 -14.58 -7.69
N ILE A 161 -15.92 -14.20 -8.35
CA ILE A 161 -16.91 -13.23 -7.83
C ILE A 161 -17.61 -13.76 -6.58
N ASN A 162 -17.96 -15.05 -6.54
CA ASN A 162 -18.65 -15.66 -5.41
C ASN A 162 -17.75 -15.80 -4.18
N MET A 163 -16.44 -15.78 -4.38
CA MET A 163 -15.45 -15.96 -3.33
C MET A 163 -14.97 -14.64 -2.70
N LEU A 164 -15.36 -13.47 -3.25
CA LEU A 164 -14.84 -12.18 -2.80
C LEU A 164 -15.08 -11.89 -1.31
N GLU A 165 -16.22 -12.30 -0.78
CA GLU A 165 -16.53 -12.13 0.64
C GLU A 165 -15.55 -12.93 1.52
N THR A 166 -15.28 -14.19 1.16
CA THR A 166 -14.31 -15.05 1.85
C THR A 166 -12.91 -14.45 1.79
N TYR A 167 -12.50 -13.92 0.63
CA TYR A 167 -11.20 -13.28 0.45
C TYR A 167 -11.07 -11.88 1.11
N SER A 168 -12.17 -11.26 1.53
CA SER A 168 -12.15 -9.99 2.28
C SER A 168 -12.05 -10.18 3.80
N ASP A 169 -12.30 -11.37 4.31
CA ASP A 169 -12.17 -11.69 5.73
C ASP A 169 -10.73 -12.08 6.10
N PRO A 170 -10.02 -11.26 6.89
CA PRO A 170 -8.61 -11.49 7.24
C PRO A 170 -8.36 -12.75 8.09
N ASP A 171 -9.40 -13.37 8.61
CA ASP A 171 -9.29 -14.56 9.47
C ASP A 171 -9.45 -15.88 8.65
N THR A 172 -9.68 -15.80 7.32
CA THR A 172 -9.82 -16.96 6.43
C THR A 172 -8.47 -17.45 5.85
N PRO A 173 -8.35 -18.74 5.55
CA PRO A 173 -7.19 -19.29 4.84
C PRO A 173 -7.04 -18.70 3.42
N GLU A 174 -8.15 -18.41 2.74
CA GLU A 174 -8.22 -17.85 1.40
C GLU A 174 -7.61 -16.45 1.36
N TYR A 175 -7.96 -15.59 2.32
CA TYR A 175 -7.36 -14.27 2.47
C TYR A 175 -5.85 -14.39 2.65
N ASN A 176 -5.40 -15.24 3.56
CA ASN A 176 -3.97 -15.43 3.84
C ASN A 176 -3.22 -15.96 2.61
N ALA A 177 -3.84 -16.86 1.84
CA ALA A 177 -3.28 -17.37 0.60
C ALA A 177 -3.19 -16.30 -0.50
N MET A 178 -4.18 -15.41 -0.61
CA MET A 178 -4.15 -14.26 -1.52
C MET A 178 -3.03 -13.29 -1.13
N VAL A 179 -2.92 -12.94 0.14
CA VAL A 179 -1.86 -12.04 0.64
C VAL A 179 -0.47 -12.61 0.34
N GLU A 180 -0.28 -13.91 0.55
CA GLU A 180 1.00 -14.57 0.27
C GLU A 180 1.31 -14.60 -1.23
N GLU A 181 0.32 -14.77 -2.10
CA GLU A 181 0.53 -14.72 -3.55
C GLU A 181 0.86 -13.29 -4.02
N ILE A 182 0.18 -12.27 -3.50
CA ILE A 182 0.52 -10.86 -3.75
C ILE A 182 1.95 -10.57 -3.28
N ARG A 183 2.32 -11.03 -2.08
CA ARG A 183 3.68 -10.88 -1.55
C ARG A 183 4.73 -11.43 -2.51
N LYS A 184 4.51 -12.64 -3.04
CA LYS A 184 5.42 -13.30 -4.00
C LYS A 184 5.48 -12.55 -5.33
N GLU A 185 4.32 -12.16 -5.89
CA GLU A 185 4.25 -11.44 -7.16
C GLU A 185 5.00 -10.11 -7.13
N LEU A 186 4.95 -9.43 -5.97
CA LEU A 186 5.59 -8.12 -5.78
C LEU A 186 6.99 -8.19 -5.13
N ASN A 187 7.50 -9.41 -4.90
CA ASN A 187 8.83 -9.68 -4.34
C ASN A 187 9.09 -9.04 -2.97
N PHE A 188 8.08 -9.00 -2.09
CA PHE A 188 8.26 -8.51 -0.73
C PHE A 188 8.79 -9.60 0.20
N THR A 189 9.59 -9.23 1.21
CA THR A 189 9.97 -10.16 2.30
C THR A 189 8.76 -10.55 3.13
N SER A 190 7.90 -9.58 3.47
CA SER A 190 6.58 -9.82 4.08
C SER A 190 5.56 -8.78 3.65
N LEU A 191 4.30 -9.17 3.67
CA LEU A 191 3.15 -8.30 3.41
C LEU A 191 2.08 -8.55 4.48
N ARG A 192 1.56 -7.48 5.05
CA ARG A 192 0.40 -7.52 5.94
C ARG A 192 -0.44 -6.27 5.74
N PHE A 193 -1.68 -6.44 5.31
CA PHE A 193 -2.62 -5.35 5.18
C PHE A 193 -3.18 -4.94 6.55
N ASN A 194 -3.58 -3.69 6.67
CA ASN A 194 -4.32 -3.23 7.83
C ASN A 194 -5.71 -3.87 7.88
N ARG A 195 -6.31 -3.93 9.07
CA ARG A 195 -7.68 -4.37 9.25
C ARG A 195 -8.66 -3.20 9.05
N LEU A 196 -9.86 -3.50 8.54
CA LEU A 196 -10.88 -2.49 8.33
C LEU A 196 -11.30 -1.82 9.66
N ASP A 197 -11.44 -2.62 10.72
CA ASP A 197 -11.82 -2.12 12.04
C ASP A 197 -10.82 -1.09 12.59
N ASP A 198 -9.51 -1.34 12.42
CA ASP A 198 -8.46 -0.40 12.84
C ASP A 198 -8.49 0.88 12.02
N MET A 199 -8.74 0.76 10.71
CA MET A 199 -8.89 1.93 9.84
C MET A 199 -10.11 2.77 10.25
N LEU A 200 -11.25 2.15 10.52
CA LEU A 200 -12.47 2.83 10.99
C LEU A 200 -12.25 3.48 12.36
N GLN A 201 -11.59 2.78 13.28
CA GLN A 201 -11.19 3.32 14.57
C GLN A 201 -10.31 4.56 14.42
N ALA A 202 -9.31 4.51 13.53
CA ALA A 202 -8.44 5.64 13.24
C ALA A 202 -9.19 6.84 12.67
N ILE A 203 -10.18 6.60 11.79
CA ILE A 203 -11.06 7.65 11.24
C ILE A 203 -11.91 8.28 12.38
N GLY A 204 -12.35 7.47 13.34
CA GLY A 204 -13.14 7.92 14.48
C GLY A 204 -14.57 8.28 14.10
N LEU A 205 -15.11 7.63 13.07
CA LEU A 205 -16.51 7.70 12.66
C LEU A 205 -17.13 6.30 12.71
N ASP A 206 -18.43 6.26 12.94
CA ASP A 206 -19.19 5.01 12.89
C ASP A 206 -19.16 4.42 11.47
N SER A 207 -19.23 3.11 11.36
CA SER A 207 -19.15 2.40 10.07
C SER A 207 -20.24 2.80 9.07
N ASP A 208 -21.44 3.15 9.56
CA ASP A 208 -22.57 3.64 8.77
C ASP A 208 -22.37 5.05 8.19
N LYS A 209 -21.40 5.81 8.74
CA LYS A 209 -21.01 7.15 8.28
C LYS A 209 -19.77 7.15 7.40
N THR A 210 -19.24 5.98 7.08
CA THR A 210 -18.02 5.82 6.27
C THR A 210 -18.28 4.97 5.04
N VAL A 211 -17.61 5.31 3.92
CA VAL A 211 -17.69 4.56 2.67
C VAL A 211 -16.57 3.53 2.63
N SER A 212 -16.88 2.28 2.96
CA SER A 212 -15.90 1.17 3.02
C SER A 212 -16.16 0.04 2.00
N TYR A 213 -17.09 0.23 1.08
CA TYR A 213 -17.51 -0.80 0.12
C TYR A 213 -16.40 -1.32 -0.79
N THR A 214 -15.35 -0.55 -1.06
CA THR A 214 -14.20 -1.02 -1.85
C THR A 214 -13.49 -2.21 -1.21
N HIS A 215 -13.72 -2.46 0.07
CA HIS A 215 -13.12 -3.55 0.84
C HIS A 215 -14.12 -4.67 1.17
N LEU A 216 -15.43 -4.37 1.22
CA LEU A 216 -16.43 -5.31 1.71
C LEU A 216 -17.42 -5.79 0.63
N ARG A 217 -18.20 -4.90 -0.01
CA ARG A 217 -19.23 -5.27 -1.00
C ARG A 217 -19.52 -4.15 -1.98
N ALA A 218 -19.69 -4.49 -3.27
CA ALA A 218 -20.09 -3.52 -4.31
C ALA A 218 -21.58 -3.11 -4.26
N HIS A 219 -22.43 -3.89 -3.58
CA HIS A 219 -23.89 -3.77 -3.68
C HIS A 219 -24.57 -2.97 -2.58
N GLU A 220 -23.90 -2.68 -1.46
CA GLU A 220 -24.56 -1.99 -0.35
C GLU A 220 -24.75 -0.48 -0.55
N THR A 221 -24.11 0.11 -1.56
CA THR A 221 -24.10 1.55 -1.77
C THR A 221 -25.12 2.09 -2.76
N LEU A 222 -25.67 1.25 -3.64
CA LEU A 222 -26.67 1.69 -4.61
C LEU A 222 -28.11 1.59 -4.11
N ALA A 223 -28.35 0.88 -3.01
CA ALA A 223 -29.68 0.72 -2.41
C ALA A 223 -29.98 1.74 -1.29
N ASN A 224 -28.95 2.43 -0.76
CA ASN A 224 -29.07 3.34 0.38
C ASN A 224 -28.71 4.81 0.06
N LEU A 225 -28.56 5.16 -1.21
CA LEU A 225 -28.44 6.53 -1.73
C LEU A 225 -29.67 6.87 -2.56
#